data_6cb0683e10fb432326bc8b7b8bb943c5
#
_entry.id   6cb0683e10fb432326bc8b7b8bb943c5
#
_cell.length_a   1.000
_cell.length_b   1.000
_cell.length_c   1.000
_cell.angle_alpha   90.00
_cell.angle_beta   90.00
_cell.angle_gamma   90.00
#
_symmetry.space_group_name_H-M   'P 1'
#
loop_
_entity.id
_entity.type
_entity.pdbx_description
1 polymer ?
#
loop_
_entity_poly.entity_id
_entity_poly.type
_entity_poly.pdbx_seq_one_letter_code
_entity_poly.pdbx_strand_id
1 'polypeptide(L)'
;MKKLVLLLAAIFSGFTYSIAQDIQAESKITKVSVYLGSALITRSVELKLSQGSQNIVLPGIVPEIDENSLRVSGKGGAEVKILGAEVKKEFLKDVPQEKAKKLQDEIQALRDERRRIEDLKRVLIDKKAFLDSIRLFSAGQIPKDMVTKMPPASELENILKFMDTKLRDNYSQAVDAELKTREIDKKIDVLNRELIQIVGPMSKVKRSIVAEIEVLKPGNFILDVSYMARGATWYPVYDARVDFDKAKTELISYAAVKQNTGEDWQDVNLTLSTAKINISGKMPEIEPWFLRPYEPPTFDKERSGRLMMKRQKVFDGMVLEAASSVDLRIDKADTLALNQYAQPEEKGVSVAYNIARPVTIKSDGQDLRLPVFSQELDSVFKYSSYPRHSPYAYLFSRVINSKDLQLIGGKVNVFLNGDFVGSSAVENIGPQEEFDLYLGVDENVKIKREEIEKKVDDVIIGGISSPTKKTSFKYKLSVENYKNKKIKVELFEAMPVSQNDRIKVTLGNTSVAPAQKDWKDKKGVWKWEFELEPKAKQEIIYTYIIEHPREMQVEGL
;
A
#
# COMPACT_ATOMS: atom_id res chain seq x y z
N MET A 1 33.49 -46.82 -86.69
CA MET A 1 32.33 -46.55 -85.78
C MET A 1 32.84 -46.40 -84.40
N LYS A 2 33.15 -45.17 -83.94
CA LYS A 2 33.64 -44.88 -82.61
C LYS A 2 32.51 -44.20 -81.86
N LYS A 3 32.03 -44.82 -80.78
CA LYS A 3 31.01 -44.26 -79.85
C LYS A 3 31.66 -43.24 -78.96
N LEU A 4 31.21 -42.01 -79.05
CA LEU A 4 31.56 -40.92 -78.15
C LEU A 4 30.65 -41.00 -76.92
N VAL A 5 31.21 -41.27 -75.72
CA VAL A 5 30.50 -41.26 -74.46
C VAL A 5 30.73 -39.87 -73.81
N LEU A 6 29.68 -39.05 -73.78
CA LEU A 6 29.65 -37.78 -73.05
C LEU A 6 29.42 -38.05 -71.59
N LEU A 7 30.40 -37.71 -70.71
CA LEU A 7 30.31 -37.76 -69.28
C LEU A 7 29.76 -36.40 -68.76
N LEU A 8 28.47 -36.37 -68.35
CA LEU A 8 27.85 -35.22 -67.74
C LEU A 8 28.20 -35.24 -66.22
N ALA A 9 29.17 -34.42 -65.78
CA ALA A 9 29.45 -34.23 -64.40
C ALA A 9 28.41 -33.25 -63.84
N ALA A 10 27.41 -33.75 -63.11
CA ALA A 10 26.46 -32.95 -62.34
C ALA A 10 27.19 -32.35 -61.07
N ILE A 11 27.43 -31.05 -61.12
CA ILE A 11 27.89 -30.29 -59.96
C ILE A 11 26.69 -30.15 -59.00
N PHE A 12 26.58 -31.07 -58.05
CA PHE A 12 25.68 -30.93 -56.89
C PHE A 12 26.33 -29.94 -55.91
N SER A 13 26.02 -28.64 -56.05
CA SER A 13 26.32 -27.66 -54.99
C SER A 13 25.40 -27.98 -53.82
N GLY A 14 25.92 -28.75 -52.85
CA GLY A 14 25.26 -29.02 -51.60
C GLY A 14 25.09 -27.72 -50.81
N PHE A 15 23.87 -27.18 -50.87
CA PHE A 15 23.43 -26.22 -49.83
C PHE A 15 23.37 -27.01 -48.51
N THR A 16 24.45 -26.95 -47.74
CA THR A 16 24.42 -27.38 -46.34
C THR A 16 23.53 -26.40 -45.61
N TYR A 17 22.28 -26.77 -45.35
CA TYR A 17 21.48 -26.12 -44.35
C TYR A 17 22.23 -26.29 -43.02
N SER A 18 22.92 -25.22 -42.56
CA SER A 18 23.49 -25.18 -41.24
C SER A 18 22.32 -25.11 -40.26
N ILE A 19 21.95 -26.24 -39.67
CA ILE A 19 21.01 -26.26 -38.56
C ILE A 19 21.69 -25.49 -37.43
N ALA A 20 21.05 -24.41 -36.96
CA ALA A 20 21.56 -23.64 -35.84
C ALA A 20 21.70 -24.58 -34.62
N GLN A 21 22.88 -24.60 -34.03
CA GLN A 21 23.16 -25.44 -32.85
C GLN A 21 22.58 -24.79 -31.59
N ASP A 22 21.69 -25.49 -30.90
CA ASP A 22 21.15 -25.03 -29.59
C ASP A 22 22.22 -25.22 -28.52
N ILE A 23 22.64 -24.12 -27.88
CA ILE A 23 23.58 -24.09 -26.75
C ILE A 23 22.79 -23.65 -25.50
N GLN A 24 22.59 -24.57 -24.57
CA GLN A 24 22.05 -24.24 -23.28
C GLN A 24 23.14 -23.60 -22.41
N ALA A 25 22.85 -22.41 -21.85
CA ALA A 25 23.81 -21.69 -21.03
C ALA A 25 23.15 -21.16 -19.74
N GLU A 26 23.79 -21.40 -18.62
CA GLU A 26 23.37 -20.85 -17.33
C GLU A 26 23.77 -19.37 -17.27
N SER A 27 22.81 -18.51 -17.02
CA SER A 27 23.03 -17.08 -16.88
C SER A 27 22.86 -16.60 -15.44
N LYS A 28 23.57 -15.54 -15.07
CA LYS A 28 23.45 -14.89 -13.76
C LYS A 28 22.85 -13.51 -13.91
N ILE A 29 21.96 -13.12 -12.97
CA ILE A 29 21.49 -11.74 -12.88
C ILE A 29 22.64 -10.89 -12.37
N THR A 30 23.06 -9.91 -13.14
CA THR A 30 24.21 -9.04 -12.81
C THR A 30 23.78 -7.62 -12.45
N LYS A 31 22.68 -7.13 -13.06
CA LYS A 31 22.16 -5.77 -12.83
C LYS A 31 20.65 -5.80 -12.73
N VAL A 32 20.11 -5.00 -11.82
CA VAL A 32 18.68 -4.78 -11.68
C VAL A 32 18.41 -3.30 -11.49
N SER A 33 17.50 -2.74 -12.31
CA SER A 33 17.00 -1.39 -12.12
C SER A 33 15.54 -1.48 -11.69
N VAL A 34 15.23 -1.08 -10.45
CA VAL A 34 13.87 -1.16 -9.89
C VAL A 34 13.15 0.17 -10.10
N TYR A 35 11.95 0.08 -10.64
CA TYR A 35 11.02 1.18 -10.85
C TYR A 35 9.79 1.04 -9.95
N LEU A 36 8.84 1.93 -10.08
CA LEU A 36 7.55 1.83 -9.39
C LEU A 36 6.66 0.76 -10.06
N GLY A 37 6.69 -0.46 -9.54
CA GLY A 37 5.85 -1.58 -9.99
C GLY A 37 6.52 -2.57 -10.96
N SER A 38 7.77 -2.35 -11.36
CA SER A 38 8.52 -3.24 -12.25
C SER A 38 10.02 -3.14 -12.05
N ALA A 39 10.77 -4.10 -12.61
CA ALA A 39 12.24 -4.06 -12.65
C ALA A 39 12.77 -4.40 -14.03
N LEU A 40 13.80 -3.70 -14.47
CA LEU A 40 14.63 -4.09 -15.61
C LEU A 40 15.74 -5.01 -15.08
N ILE A 41 15.66 -6.27 -15.44
CA ILE A 41 16.63 -7.31 -15.06
C ILE A 41 17.58 -7.52 -16.20
N THR A 42 18.88 -7.52 -15.92
CA THR A 42 19.93 -7.86 -16.88
C THR A 42 20.66 -9.11 -16.42
N ARG A 43 20.64 -10.12 -17.26
CA ARG A 43 21.37 -11.39 -17.09
C ARG A 43 22.57 -11.43 -18.00
N SER A 44 23.68 -11.93 -17.52
CA SER A 44 24.90 -12.09 -18.29
C SER A 44 25.32 -13.56 -18.33
N VAL A 45 25.84 -13.97 -19.48
CA VAL A 45 26.43 -15.29 -19.66
C VAL A 45 27.73 -15.18 -20.44
N GLU A 46 28.74 -15.90 -20.01
CA GLU A 46 30.04 -16.00 -20.69
C GLU A 46 30.06 -17.24 -21.57
N LEU A 47 30.35 -17.04 -22.86
CA LEU A 47 30.30 -18.06 -23.89
C LEU A 47 31.64 -18.15 -24.62
N LYS A 48 32.01 -19.34 -25.00
CA LYS A 48 33.08 -19.58 -25.97
C LYS A 48 32.43 -20.03 -27.28
N LEU A 49 32.38 -19.12 -28.24
CA LEU A 49 31.63 -19.31 -29.47
C LEU A 49 32.53 -19.83 -30.61
N SER A 50 32.01 -20.79 -31.36
CA SER A 50 32.56 -21.27 -32.62
C SER A 50 31.88 -20.57 -33.82
N GLN A 51 32.50 -20.54 -34.97
CA GLN A 51 31.95 -19.91 -36.18
C GLN A 51 30.67 -20.61 -36.64
N GLY A 52 29.68 -19.82 -37.10
CA GLY A 52 28.39 -20.30 -37.67
C GLY A 52 27.19 -19.79 -36.87
N SER A 53 25.99 -20.24 -37.30
CA SER A 53 24.71 -19.90 -36.67
C SER A 53 24.48 -20.74 -35.40
N GLN A 54 24.11 -20.08 -34.28
CA GLN A 54 23.90 -20.72 -32.99
C GLN A 54 22.69 -20.10 -32.31
N ASN A 55 21.94 -20.91 -31.54
CA ASN A 55 20.86 -20.47 -30.67
C ASN A 55 21.33 -20.58 -29.22
N ILE A 56 21.42 -19.46 -28.53
CA ILE A 56 21.77 -19.44 -27.10
C ILE A 56 20.47 -19.51 -26.28
N VAL A 57 20.28 -20.61 -25.57
CA VAL A 57 19.08 -20.88 -24.77
C VAL A 57 19.39 -20.60 -23.30
N LEU A 58 18.73 -19.61 -22.71
CA LEU A 58 18.81 -19.22 -21.31
C LEU A 58 17.57 -19.69 -20.57
N PRO A 59 17.63 -20.79 -19.78
CA PRO A 59 16.48 -21.30 -19.05
C PRO A 59 16.24 -20.54 -17.74
N GLY A 60 15.08 -20.75 -17.11
CA GLY A 60 14.78 -20.28 -15.76
C GLY A 60 14.43 -18.79 -15.69
N ILE A 61 13.65 -18.31 -16.66
CA ILE A 61 13.22 -16.89 -16.71
C ILE A 61 11.93 -16.68 -15.91
N VAL A 62 11.79 -15.48 -15.33
CA VAL A 62 10.62 -15.06 -14.55
C VAL A 62 9.29 -15.34 -15.24
N PRO A 63 8.24 -15.68 -14.47
CA PRO A 63 6.91 -15.94 -15.02
C PRO A 63 6.27 -14.75 -15.73
N GLU A 64 6.48 -13.52 -15.24
CA GLU A 64 5.83 -12.31 -15.76
C GLU A 64 6.82 -11.36 -16.45
N ILE A 65 7.48 -11.87 -17.49
CA ILE A 65 8.32 -11.07 -18.39
C ILE A 65 7.46 -10.28 -19.38
N ASP A 66 7.78 -9.01 -19.61
CA ASP A 66 7.28 -8.26 -20.76
C ASP A 66 8.15 -8.58 -21.98
N GLU A 67 7.62 -9.43 -22.87
CA GLU A 67 8.33 -9.92 -24.05
C GLU A 67 8.74 -8.79 -25.01
N ASN A 68 7.98 -7.68 -25.06
CA ASN A 68 8.30 -6.53 -25.90
C ASN A 68 9.53 -5.73 -25.38
N SER A 69 9.86 -5.91 -24.12
CA SER A 69 11.00 -5.25 -23.49
C SER A 69 12.32 -5.98 -23.69
N LEU A 70 12.29 -7.20 -24.26
CA LEU A 70 13.46 -8.04 -24.45
C LEU A 70 14.51 -7.33 -25.30
N ARG A 71 15.73 -7.25 -24.79
CA ARG A 71 16.91 -6.68 -25.47
C ARG A 71 18.09 -7.60 -25.25
N VAL A 72 18.84 -7.81 -26.31
CA VAL A 72 20.06 -8.60 -26.29
C VAL A 72 21.20 -7.75 -26.79
N SER A 73 22.31 -7.79 -26.08
CA SER A 73 23.56 -7.14 -26.45
C SER A 73 24.73 -8.02 -26.04
N GLY A 74 25.92 -7.71 -26.50
CA GLY A 74 27.08 -8.48 -26.09
C GLY A 74 28.37 -7.81 -26.43
N LYS A 75 29.44 -8.31 -25.81
CA LYS A 75 30.81 -7.81 -25.97
C LYS A 75 31.82 -8.95 -25.81
N GLY A 76 32.96 -8.84 -26.44
CA GLY A 76 34.02 -9.86 -26.32
C GLY A 76 35.00 -9.83 -27.47
N GLY A 77 35.77 -10.90 -27.54
CA GLY A 77 36.76 -11.10 -28.64
C GLY A 77 36.17 -11.78 -29.87
N ALA A 78 34.96 -12.37 -29.76
CA ALA A 78 34.24 -12.94 -30.89
C ALA A 78 33.51 -11.83 -31.68
N GLU A 79 33.48 -11.97 -32.99
CA GLU A 79 32.66 -11.10 -33.86
C GLU A 79 31.31 -11.77 -34.11
N VAL A 80 30.26 -11.18 -33.49
CA VAL A 80 28.92 -11.78 -33.40
C VAL A 80 27.88 -10.81 -33.93
N LYS A 81 26.99 -11.30 -34.79
CA LYS A 81 25.79 -10.62 -35.24
C LYS A 81 24.60 -11.23 -34.52
N ILE A 82 23.87 -10.42 -33.74
CA ILE A 82 22.62 -10.84 -33.10
C ILE A 82 21.49 -10.72 -34.14
N LEU A 83 20.82 -11.82 -34.45
CA LEU A 83 19.77 -11.87 -35.47
C LEU A 83 18.40 -11.62 -34.83
N GLY A 84 18.15 -12.15 -33.61
CA GLY A 84 16.90 -11.98 -32.92
C GLY A 84 16.93 -12.57 -31.51
N ALA A 85 15.86 -12.33 -30.76
CA ALA A 85 15.64 -13.01 -29.49
C ALA A 85 14.14 -13.15 -29.22
N GLU A 86 13.75 -14.29 -28.65
CA GLU A 86 12.36 -14.61 -28.30
C GLU A 86 12.26 -15.29 -26.94
N VAL A 87 11.06 -15.23 -26.35
CA VAL A 87 10.72 -15.99 -25.14
C VAL A 87 9.98 -17.26 -25.53
N LYS A 88 10.60 -18.39 -25.27
CA LYS A 88 10.02 -19.71 -25.50
C LYS A 88 9.32 -20.22 -24.25
N LYS A 89 8.07 -20.66 -24.38
CA LYS A 89 7.22 -21.18 -23.29
C LYS A 89 7.05 -22.67 -23.43
N GLU A 90 7.37 -23.41 -22.38
CA GLU A 90 7.12 -24.85 -22.28
C GLU A 90 6.12 -25.10 -21.15
N PHE A 91 5.01 -25.74 -21.48
CA PHE A 91 4.01 -26.13 -20.47
C PHE A 91 4.42 -27.44 -19.82
N LEU A 92 4.65 -27.39 -18.52
CA LEU A 92 4.98 -28.57 -17.72
C LEU A 92 3.69 -29.24 -17.24
N LYS A 93 3.59 -30.55 -17.42
CA LYS A 93 2.46 -31.35 -16.90
C LYS A 93 2.47 -31.44 -15.37
N ASP A 94 3.67 -31.48 -14.78
CA ASP A 94 3.89 -31.62 -13.34
C ASP A 94 4.87 -30.58 -12.82
N VAL A 95 4.74 -30.24 -11.53
CA VAL A 95 5.66 -29.31 -10.85
C VAL A 95 7.00 -30.00 -10.63
N PRO A 96 8.14 -29.47 -11.13
CA PRO A 96 9.42 -30.19 -11.15
C PRO A 96 10.05 -30.41 -9.78
N GLN A 97 9.59 -29.73 -8.73
CA GLN A 97 10.18 -29.83 -7.40
C GLN A 97 9.48 -30.91 -6.58
N GLU A 98 10.21 -31.93 -6.18
CA GLU A 98 9.71 -33.05 -5.35
C GLU A 98 9.03 -32.56 -4.06
N LYS A 99 9.53 -31.49 -3.44
CA LYS A 99 8.95 -30.87 -2.26
C LYS A 99 7.58 -30.24 -2.54
N ALA A 100 7.43 -29.54 -3.68
CA ALA A 100 6.16 -28.94 -4.08
C ALA A 100 5.10 -30.00 -4.41
N LYS A 101 5.51 -31.11 -5.02
CA LYS A 101 4.63 -32.26 -5.29
C LYS A 101 4.13 -32.88 -3.98
N LYS A 102 5.01 -33.11 -3.00
CA LYS A 102 4.61 -33.62 -1.67
C LYS A 102 3.59 -32.73 -0.99
N LEU A 103 3.78 -31.39 -1.01
CA LEU A 103 2.83 -30.45 -0.45
C LEU A 103 1.48 -30.47 -1.19
N GLN A 104 1.48 -30.61 -2.52
CA GLN A 104 0.24 -30.73 -3.30
C GLN A 104 -0.52 -32.01 -2.97
N ASP A 105 0.18 -33.12 -2.85
CA ASP A 105 -0.42 -34.42 -2.47
C ASP A 105 -1.01 -34.33 -1.06
N GLU A 106 -0.34 -33.67 -0.11
CA GLU A 106 -0.83 -33.47 1.26
C GLU A 106 -2.05 -32.57 1.30
N ILE A 107 -2.04 -31.44 0.54
CA ILE A 107 -3.21 -30.56 0.41
C ILE A 107 -4.39 -31.33 -0.19
N GLN A 108 -4.17 -32.20 -1.19
CA GLN A 108 -5.22 -32.98 -1.80
C GLN A 108 -5.80 -34.00 -0.81
N ALA A 109 -4.96 -34.68 -0.05
CA ALA A 109 -5.40 -35.61 1.00
C ALA A 109 -6.28 -34.92 2.06
N LEU A 110 -5.90 -33.71 2.50
CA LEU A 110 -6.69 -32.91 3.44
C LEU A 110 -8.03 -32.44 2.82
N ARG A 111 -8.06 -32.11 1.54
CA ARG A 111 -9.32 -31.78 0.83
C ARG A 111 -10.26 -32.96 0.75
N ASP A 112 -9.73 -34.16 0.52
CA ASP A 112 -10.53 -35.38 0.47
C ASP A 112 -11.07 -35.74 1.87
N GLU A 113 -10.28 -35.53 2.92
CA GLU A 113 -10.73 -35.67 4.32
C GLU A 113 -11.82 -34.65 4.66
N ARG A 114 -11.65 -33.37 4.30
CA ARG A 114 -12.65 -32.33 4.46
C ARG A 114 -13.99 -32.70 3.79
N ARG A 115 -13.92 -33.24 2.58
CA ARG A 115 -15.11 -33.68 1.85
C ARG A 115 -15.87 -34.77 2.57
N ARG A 116 -15.16 -35.76 3.15
CA ARG A 116 -15.79 -36.81 3.96
C ARG A 116 -16.51 -36.23 5.18
N ILE A 117 -15.94 -35.22 5.83
CA ILE A 117 -16.58 -34.56 6.97
C ILE A 117 -17.81 -33.74 6.51
N GLU A 118 -17.75 -33.10 5.34
CA GLU A 118 -18.92 -32.41 4.77
C GLU A 118 -20.06 -33.37 4.45
N ASP A 119 -19.77 -34.56 3.95
CA ASP A 119 -20.77 -35.59 3.74
C ASP A 119 -21.37 -36.07 5.07
N LEU A 120 -20.56 -36.26 6.11
CA LEU A 120 -21.03 -36.56 7.48
C LEU A 120 -21.94 -35.44 8.00
N LYS A 121 -21.60 -34.17 7.81
CA LYS A 121 -22.45 -33.04 8.21
C LYS A 121 -23.83 -33.10 7.55
N ARG A 122 -23.90 -33.47 6.26
CA ARG A 122 -25.20 -33.66 5.57
C ARG A 122 -26.02 -34.75 6.24
N VAL A 123 -25.43 -35.91 6.52
CA VAL A 123 -26.11 -37.01 7.23
C VAL A 123 -26.62 -36.55 8.60
N LEU A 124 -25.84 -35.76 9.34
CA LEU A 124 -26.25 -35.23 10.65
C LEU A 124 -27.40 -34.22 10.53
N ILE A 125 -27.44 -33.41 9.48
CA ILE A 125 -28.54 -32.48 9.18
C ILE A 125 -29.83 -33.29 8.89
N ASP A 126 -29.74 -34.30 8.03
CA ASP A 126 -30.89 -35.15 7.69
C ASP A 126 -31.40 -35.91 8.92
N LYS A 127 -30.52 -36.45 9.73
CA LYS A 127 -30.85 -37.12 11.00
C LYS A 127 -31.54 -36.15 11.98
N LYS A 128 -31.02 -34.91 12.09
CA LYS A 128 -31.68 -33.87 12.91
C LYS A 128 -33.09 -33.56 12.41
N ALA A 129 -33.26 -33.36 11.09
CA ALA A 129 -34.55 -33.10 10.48
C ALA A 129 -35.55 -34.23 10.75
N PHE A 130 -35.11 -35.49 10.71
CA PHE A 130 -35.90 -36.65 11.07
C PHE A 130 -36.30 -36.63 12.55
N LEU A 131 -35.38 -36.37 13.47
CA LEU A 131 -35.66 -36.26 14.90
C LEU A 131 -36.62 -35.10 15.20
N ASP A 132 -36.46 -33.96 14.52
CA ASP A 132 -37.38 -32.82 14.65
C ASP A 132 -38.77 -33.15 14.13
N SER A 133 -38.92 -33.96 13.07
CA SER A 133 -40.24 -34.44 12.60
C SER A 133 -40.91 -35.36 13.62
N ILE A 134 -40.16 -36.24 14.28
CA ILE A 134 -40.72 -37.06 15.38
C ILE A 134 -41.20 -36.19 16.53
N ARG A 135 -40.43 -35.16 16.91
CA ARG A 135 -40.77 -34.22 17.98
C ARG A 135 -42.08 -33.48 17.65
N LEU A 136 -42.23 -32.95 16.42
CA LEU A 136 -43.42 -32.24 15.98
C LEU A 136 -44.65 -33.15 15.94
N PHE A 137 -44.48 -34.39 15.43
CA PHE A 137 -45.55 -35.39 15.43
C PHE A 137 -45.97 -35.72 16.86
N SER A 138 -45.03 -36.02 17.75
CA SER A 138 -45.33 -36.33 19.15
C SER A 138 -46.00 -35.16 19.87
N ALA A 139 -45.56 -33.92 19.64
CA ALA A 139 -46.17 -32.71 20.22
C ALA A 139 -47.64 -32.49 19.77
N GLY A 140 -47.98 -32.95 18.56
CA GLY A 140 -49.35 -32.85 18.04
C GLY A 140 -50.25 -34.05 18.42
N GLN A 141 -49.68 -35.25 18.56
CA GLN A 141 -50.43 -36.50 18.81
C GLN A 141 -50.62 -36.77 20.31
N ILE A 142 -49.62 -36.60 21.15
CA ILE A 142 -49.71 -36.86 22.60
C ILE A 142 -50.87 -36.12 23.26
N PRO A 143 -51.14 -34.82 23.02
CA PRO A 143 -52.30 -34.13 23.59
C PRO A 143 -53.62 -34.72 23.17
N LYS A 144 -53.72 -35.25 21.94
CA LYS A 144 -54.98 -35.93 21.44
C LYS A 144 -55.16 -37.27 22.12
N ASP A 145 -54.06 -38.04 22.26
CA ASP A 145 -54.12 -39.34 22.93
C ASP A 145 -54.44 -39.22 24.42
N MET A 146 -53.94 -38.12 25.08
CA MET A 146 -54.31 -37.81 26.49
C MET A 146 -55.81 -37.59 26.73
N VAL A 147 -56.52 -37.13 25.71
CA VAL A 147 -57.97 -36.94 25.79
C VAL A 147 -58.74 -38.25 25.62
N THR A 148 -58.20 -39.20 24.85
CA THR A 148 -58.86 -40.48 24.51
C THR A 148 -58.41 -41.64 25.36
N LYS A 149 -57.12 -41.72 25.65
CA LYS A 149 -56.45 -42.74 26.46
C LYS A 149 -55.13 -42.19 26.99
N MET A 150 -55.07 -41.88 28.28
CA MET A 150 -53.87 -41.32 28.92
C MET A 150 -52.68 -42.31 28.84
N PRO A 151 -51.58 -41.95 28.14
CA PRO A 151 -50.39 -42.82 28.09
C PRO A 151 -49.76 -42.96 29.49
N PRO A 152 -49.19 -44.11 29.84
CA PRO A 152 -48.45 -44.25 31.08
C PRO A 152 -47.28 -43.23 31.17
N ALA A 153 -47.05 -42.68 32.35
CA ALA A 153 -45.95 -41.69 32.54
C ALA A 153 -44.56 -42.25 32.12
N SER A 154 -44.39 -43.55 32.26
CA SER A 154 -43.16 -44.26 31.82
C SER A 154 -42.91 -44.22 30.30
N GLU A 155 -43.97 -44.23 29.49
CA GLU A 155 -43.87 -44.11 28.02
C GLU A 155 -43.43 -42.70 27.61
N LEU A 156 -44.02 -41.67 28.23
CA LEU A 156 -43.62 -40.27 28.00
C LEU A 156 -42.16 -40.02 28.42
N GLU A 157 -41.77 -40.57 29.55
CA GLU A 157 -40.35 -40.49 30.03
C GLU A 157 -39.37 -41.18 29.07
N ASN A 158 -39.74 -42.36 28.55
CA ASN A 158 -38.92 -43.07 27.58
C ASN A 158 -38.74 -42.29 26.26
N ILE A 159 -39.80 -41.66 25.76
CA ILE A 159 -39.75 -40.81 24.57
C ILE A 159 -38.81 -39.64 24.82
N LEU A 160 -38.98 -38.96 25.97
CA LEU A 160 -38.12 -37.81 26.32
C LEU A 160 -36.65 -38.21 26.45
N LYS A 161 -36.33 -39.32 27.13
CA LYS A 161 -34.97 -39.82 27.24
C LYS A 161 -34.37 -40.22 25.88
N PHE A 162 -35.17 -40.85 25.02
CA PHE A 162 -34.75 -41.19 23.67
C PHE A 162 -34.41 -39.94 22.87
N MET A 163 -35.28 -38.95 22.86
CA MET A 163 -35.09 -37.72 22.14
C MET A 163 -33.89 -36.92 22.67
N ASP A 164 -33.79 -36.75 23.99
CA ASP A 164 -32.65 -36.04 24.60
C ASP A 164 -31.33 -36.71 24.22
N THR A 165 -31.21 -38.04 24.36
CA THR A 165 -30.00 -38.78 24.01
C THR A 165 -29.65 -38.60 22.53
N LYS A 166 -30.61 -38.82 21.62
CA LYS A 166 -30.36 -38.76 20.18
C LYS A 166 -30.04 -37.34 19.67
N LEU A 167 -30.69 -36.33 20.23
CA LEU A 167 -30.38 -34.93 19.91
C LEU A 167 -29.04 -34.52 20.44
N ARG A 168 -28.67 -34.86 21.67
CA ARG A 168 -27.32 -34.59 22.23
C ARG A 168 -26.24 -35.22 21.40
N ASP A 169 -26.38 -36.51 21.06
CA ASP A 169 -25.42 -37.23 20.21
C ASP A 169 -25.26 -36.55 18.85
N ASN A 170 -26.37 -36.15 18.25
CA ASN A 170 -26.34 -35.48 16.94
C ASN A 170 -25.66 -34.11 17.01
N TYR A 171 -25.98 -33.29 18.01
CA TYR A 171 -25.34 -31.98 18.20
C TYR A 171 -23.83 -32.11 18.53
N SER A 172 -23.46 -33.07 19.39
CA SER A 172 -22.03 -33.30 19.69
C SER A 172 -21.26 -33.66 18.43
N GLN A 173 -21.76 -34.64 17.64
CA GLN A 173 -21.12 -35.02 16.38
C GLN A 173 -21.07 -33.88 15.36
N ALA A 174 -22.10 -33.01 15.31
CA ALA A 174 -22.12 -31.86 14.43
C ALA A 174 -21.06 -30.81 14.82
N VAL A 175 -20.89 -30.54 16.11
CA VAL A 175 -19.86 -29.63 16.63
C VAL A 175 -18.47 -30.22 16.37
N ASP A 176 -18.26 -31.50 16.62
CA ASP A 176 -16.96 -32.17 16.37
C ASP A 176 -16.59 -32.12 14.88
N ALA A 177 -17.58 -32.35 14.00
CA ALA A 177 -17.38 -32.25 12.55
C ALA A 177 -17.04 -30.80 12.11
N GLU A 178 -17.66 -29.80 12.74
CA GLU A 178 -17.35 -28.40 12.45
C GLU A 178 -15.92 -28.03 12.91
N LEU A 179 -15.54 -28.41 14.12
CA LEU A 179 -14.20 -28.15 14.65
C LEU A 179 -13.12 -28.80 13.79
N LYS A 180 -13.33 -30.07 13.37
CA LYS A 180 -12.40 -30.76 12.46
C LYS A 180 -12.31 -30.08 11.10
N THR A 181 -13.43 -29.61 10.54
CA THR A 181 -13.41 -28.85 9.28
C THR A 181 -12.53 -27.61 9.41
N ARG A 182 -12.72 -26.83 10.50
CA ARG A 182 -11.93 -25.62 10.76
C ARG A 182 -10.45 -25.89 10.94
N GLU A 183 -10.11 -27.01 11.59
CA GLU A 183 -8.71 -27.42 11.75
C GLU A 183 -8.06 -27.79 10.42
N ILE A 184 -8.77 -28.55 9.57
CA ILE A 184 -8.31 -28.92 8.24
C ILE A 184 -8.14 -27.68 7.35
N ASP A 185 -9.09 -26.73 7.37
CA ASP A 185 -9.00 -25.51 6.60
C ASP A 185 -7.75 -24.69 6.99
N LYS A 186 -7.45 -24.59 8.29
CA LYS A 186 -6.21 -23.93 8.77
C LYS A 186 -4.94 -24.64 8.25
N LYS A 187 -4.92 -25.98 8.24
CA LYS A 187 -3.77 -26.74 7.72
C LYS A 187 -3.61 -26.51 6.22
N ILE A 188 -4.70 -26.54 5.46
CA ILE A 188 -4.69 -26.27 4.02
C ILE A 188 -4.15 -24.86 3.74
N ASP A 189 -4.56 -23.85 4.51
CA ASP A 189 -4.09 -22.47 4.34
C ASP A 189 -2.58 -22.33 4.63
N VAL A 190 -2.07 -23.04 5.64
CA VAL A 190 -0.61 -23.04 5.93
C VAL A 190 0.16 -23.69 4.78
N LEU A 191 -0.27 -24.87 4.35
CA LEU A 191 0.39 -25.60 3.26
C LEU A 191 0.31 -24.86 1.92
N ASN A 192 -0.81 -24.17 1.62
CA ASN A 192 -0.91 -23.33 0.43
C ASN A 192 0.08 -22.15 0.47
N ARG A 193 0.26 -21.50 1.62
CA ARG A 193 1.27 -20.44 1.77
C ARG A 193 2.69 -20.99 1.57
N GLU A 194 2.98 -22.15 2.11
CA GLU A 194 4.27 -22.81 1.94
C GLU A 194 4.51 -23.23 0.48
N LEU A 195 3.47 -23.73 -0.18
CA LEU A 195 3.51 -24.06 -1.60
C LEU A 195 3.76 -22.83 -2.46
N ILE A 196 3.10 -21.71 -2.18
CA ILE A 196 3.31 -20.43 -2.89
C ILE A 196 4.75 -19.93 -2.71
N GLN A 197 5.33 -20.07 -1.52
CA GLN A 197 6.74 -19.71 -1.28
C GLN A 197 7.72 -20.55 -2.10
N ILE A 198 7.42 -21.84 -2.29
CA ILE A 198 8.32 -22.77 -3.01
C ILE A 198 8.13 -22.65 -4.52
N VAL A 199 6.90 -22.45 -4.96
CA VAL A 199 6.50 -22.60 -6.38
C VAL A 199 6.32 -21.25 -7.08
N GLY A 200 6.07 -20.19 -6.32
CA GLY A 200 5.66 -18.89 -6.88
C GLY A 200 4.29 -18.94 -7.58
N PRO A 201 3.77 -17.80 -8.04
CA PRO A 201 2.39 -17.74 -8.57
C PRO A 201 2.16 -18.43 -9.93
N MET A 202 3.19 -18.93 -10.64
CA MET A 202 3.03 -19.48 -12.02
C MET A 202 3.93 -20.66 -12.40
N SER A 203 3.96 -21.70 -11.62
CA SER A 203 4.90 -22.82 -11.76
C SER A 203 4.68 -23.83 -12.89
N LYS A 204 3.59 -23.75 -13.63
CA LYS A 204 3.27 -24.70 -14.73
C LYS A 204 3.89 -24.34 -16.07
N VAL A 205 4.56 -23.19 -16.19
CA VAL A 205 5.16 -22.71 -17.43
C VAL A 205 6.64 -22.45 -17.19
N LYS A 206 7.51 -23.25 -17.78
CA LYS A 206 8.95 -22.97 -17.86
C LYS A 206 9.17 -22.01 -19.02
N ARG A 207 9.89 -20.93 -18.74
CA ARG A 207 10.28 -19.96 -19.77
C ARG A 207 11.79 -19.98 -19.98
N SER A 208 12.19 -19.85 -21.25
CA SER A 208 13.57 -19.67 -21.65
C SER A 208 13.65 -18.52 -22.65
N ILE A 209 14.74 -17.79 -22.65
CA ILE A 209 15.06 -16.83 -23.71
C ILE A 209 15.97 -17.54 -24.70
N VAL A 210 15.60 -17.47 -25.98
CA VAL A 210 16.42 -17.97 -27.08
C VAL A 210 16.94 -16.76 -27.84
N ALA A 211 18.26 -16.60 -27.87
CA ALA A 211 18.95 -15.58 -28.66
C ALA A 211 19.59 -16.25 -29.89
N GLU A 212 19.16 -15.87 -31.08
CA GLU A 212 19.71 -16.32 -32.33
C GLU A 212 20.90 -15.42 -32.72
N ILE A 213 22.06 -16.04 -32.90
CA ILE A 213 23.31 -15.34 -33.25
C ILE A 213 24.02 -15.99 -34.43
N GLU A 214 24.72 -15.17 -35.21
CA GLU A 214 25.66 -15.59 -36.22
C GLU A 214 27.07 -15.19 -35.84
N VAL A 215 27.95 -16.15 -35.63
CA VAL A 215 29.34 -15.94 -35.23
C VAL A 215 30.21 -15.89 -36.49
N LEU A 216 30.70 -14.69 -36.80
CA LEU A 216 31.59 -14.44 -37.93
C LEU A 216 33.01 -14.81 -37.62
N LYS A 217 33.47 -14.55 -36.38
CA LYS A 217 34.79 -14.88 -35.87
C LYS A 217 34.71 -15.51 -34.49
N PRO A 218 35.27 -16.70 -34.30
CA PRO A 218 35.17 -17.43 -33.02
C PRO A 218 35.96 -16.71 -31.92
N GLY A 219 35.54 -16.87 -30.65
CA GLY A 219 36.19 -16.27 -29.49
C GLY A 219 35.32 -16.29 -28.23
N ASN A 220 35.82 -15.64 -27.17
CA ASN A 220 35.06 -15.45 -25.96
C ASN A 220 34.09 -14.28 -26.15
N PHE A 221 32.86 -14.45 -25.64
CA PHE A 221 31.78 -13.47 -25.76
C PHE A 221 30.93 -13.44 -24.50
N ILE A 222 30.61 -12.25 -24.03
CA ILE A 222 29.65 -12.05 -22.94
C ILE A 222 28.36 -11.58 -23.56
N LEU A 223 27.29 -12.37 -23.41
CA LEU A 223 25.96 -12.04 -23.86
C LEU A 223 25.16 -11.48 -22.68
N ASP A 224 24.68 -10.25 -22.83
CA ASP A 224 23.81 -9.56 -21.88
C ASP A 224 22.37 -9.56 -22.41
N VAL A 225 21.44 -10.08 -21.62
CA VAL A 225 20.02 -10.14 -21.94
C VAL A 225 19.25 -9.35 -20.89
N SER A 226 18.51 -8.35 -21.33
CA SER A 226 17.73 -7.47 -20.45
C SER A 226 16.25 -7.54 -20.78
N TYR A 227 15.41 -7.56 -19.75
CA TYR A 227 13.95 -7.60 -19.86
C TYR A 227 13.27 -6.97 -18.65
N MET A 228 12.03 -6.49 -18.86
CA MET A 228 11.18 -5.99 -17.80
C MET A 228 10.41 -7.12 -17.12
N ALA A 229 10.41 -7.15 -15.81
CA ALA A 229 9.60 -8.04 -14.99
C ALA A 229 8.69 -7.23 -14.06
N ARG A 230 7.45 -7.70 -13.88
CA ARG A 230 6.51 -7.12 -12.90
C ARG A 230 6.77 -7.69 -11.51
N GLY A 231 6.16 -7.08 -10.48
CA GLY A 231 6.25 -7.60 -9.12
C GLY A 231 7.44 -7.08 -8.32
N ALA A 232 8.11 -6.02 -8.79
CA ALA A 232 9.15 -5.33 -8.04
C ALA A 232 8.79 -3.85 -7.89
N THR A 233 9.04 -3.29 -6.71
CA THR A 233 8.83 -1.88 -6.42
C THR A 233 9.81 -1.40 -5.36
N TRP A 234 9.96 -0.10 -5.25
CA TRP A 234 10.67 0.53 -4.15
C TRP A 234 9.97 1.82 -3.74
N TYR A 235 10.19 2.24 -2.51
CA TYR A 235 9.71 3.51 -1.99
C TYR A 235 10.68 4.06 -0.95
N PRO A 236 10.79 5.39 -0.84
CA PRO A 236 11.66 6.00 0.16
C PRO A 236 11.04 5.94 1.54
N VAL A 237 11.88 5.73 2.53
CA VAL A 237 11.58 5.85 3.96
C VAL A 237 12.66 6.69 4.58
N TYR A 238 12.26 7.66 5.38
CA TYR A 238 13.20 8.59 6.00
C TYR A 238 13.21 8.43 7.52
N ASP A 239 14.37 8.61 8.10
CA ASP A 239 14.54 8.83 9.53
C ASP A 239 15.06 10.27 9.72
N ALA A 240 14.25 11.12 10.35
CA ALA A 240 14.61 12.49 10.71
C ALA A 240 15.04 12.51 12.18
N ARG A 241 16.34 12.66 12.43
CA ARG A 241 16.93 12.80 13.76
C ARG A 241 17.11 14.27 14.06
N VAL A 242 16.26 14.79 14.92
CA VAL A 242 16.19 16.21 15.24
C VAL A 242 16.96 16.48 16.53
N ASP A 243 17.98 17.34 16.45
CA ASP A 243 18.69 17.90 17.60
C ASP A 243 18.14 19.29 17.88
N PHE A 244 17.30 19.38 18.92
CA PHE A 244 16.62 20.63 19.28
C PHE A 244 17.61 21.70 19.78
N ASP A 245 18.71 21.30 20.41
CA ASP A 245 19.68 22.22 21.00
C ASP A 245 20.61 22.83 19.95
N LYS A 246 20.99 22.06 18.94
CA LYS A 246 21.82 22.52 17.84
C LYS A 246 21.05 23.15 16.68
N ALA A 247 19.73 23.08 16.71
CA ALA A 247 18.85 23.50 15.62
C ALA A 247 19.21 22.81 14.28
N LYS A 248 19.44 21.48 14.33
CA LYS A 248 19.80 20.66 13.19
C LYS A 248 18.88 19.45 13.07
N THR A 249 18.67 19.02 11.83
CA THR A 249 17.99 17.76 11.52
C THR A 249 18.89 16.93 10.60
N GLU A 250 19.33 15.77 11.06
CA GLU A 250 19.92 14.75 10.21
C GLU A 250 18.78 13.96 9.54
N LEU A 251 18.67 14.08 8.23
CA LEU A 251 17.71 13.33 7.41
C LEU A 251 18.42 12.16 6.73
N ILE A 252 18.11 10.95 7.18
CA ILE A 252 18.64 9.71 6.61
C ILE A 252 17.57 9.11 5.71
N SER A 253 17.89 8.88 4.46
CA SER A 253 17.02 8.24 3.48
C SER A 253 17.38 6.78 3.32
N TYR A 254 16.36 5.93 3.34
CA TYR A 254 16.42 4.52 2.98
C TYR A 254 15.50 4.26 1.80
N ALA A 255 15.87 3.31 0.97
CA ALA A 255 14.98 2.71 0.00
C ALA A 255 14.46 1.38 0.56
N ALA A 256 13.16 1.26 0.73
CA ALA A 256 12.52 -0.02 0.98
C ALA A 256 12.24 -0.67 -0.37
N VAL A 257 12.98 -1.74 -0.67
CA VAL A 257 12.87 -2.49 -1.93
C VAL A 257 12.14 -3.79 -1.66
N LYS A 258 11.11 -4.04 -2.45
CA LYS A 258 10.28 -5.24 -2.36
C LYS A 258 10.19 -5.90 -3.72
N GLN A 259 10.35 -7.24 -3.77
CA GLN A 259 10.19 -7.95 -5.02
C GLN A 259 9.52 -9.32 -4.83
N ASN A 260 8.70 -9.69 -5.79
CA ASN A 260 8.06 -10.98 -5.95
C ASN A 260 8.01 -11.34 -7.44
N THR A 261 9.18 -11.26 -8.10
CA THR A 261 9.30 -11.51 -9.55
C THR A 261 9.35 -13.00 -9.88
N GLY A 262 9.62 -13.86 -8.89
CA GLY A 262 9.81 -15.30 -9.04
C GLY A 262 11.28 -15.71 -9.16
N GLU A 263 12.23 -14.78 -9.08
CA GLU A 263 13.68 -15.05 -9.08
C GLU A 263 14.37 -14.29 -7.96
N ASP A 264 15.27 -14.95 -7.24
CA ASP A 264 16.15 -14.29 -6.26
C ASP A 264 17.24 -13.50 -6.99
N TRP A 265 17.43 -12.26 -6.58
CA TRP A 265 18.53 -11.42 -7.08
C TRP A 265 19.72 -11.58 -6.15
N GLN A 266 20.72 -12.35 -6.59
CA GLN A 266 21.89 -12.66 -5.79
C GLN A 266 23.08 -11.82 -6.23
N ASP A 267 23.63 -11.01 -5.28
CA ASP A 267 24.84 -10.22 -5.48
C ASP A 267 24.79 -9.31 -6.74
N VAL A 268 23.65 -8.60 -6.91
CA VAL A 268 23.38 -7.79 -8.08
C VAL A 268 23.72 -6.32 -7.88
N ASN A 269 24.16 -5.65 -8.95
CA ASN A 269 24.26 -4.20 -8.98
C ASN A 269 22.85 -3.60 -9.08
N LEU A 270 22.41 -2.92 -8.02
CA LEU A 270 21.06 -2.39 -7.90
C LEU A 270 21.04 -0.89 -8.22
N THR A 271 20.11 -0.51 -9.09
CA THR A 271 19.75 0.89 -9.37
C THR A 271 18.27 1.09 -9.02
N LEU A 272 17.94 2.17 -8.32
CA LEU A 272 16.57 2.55 -7.98
C LEU A 272 16.21 3.78 -8.82
N SER A 273 15.10 3.72 -9.54
CA SER A 273 14.72 4.80 -10.46
C SER A 273 13.32 5.33 -10.17
N THR A 274 13.17 6.66 -10.22
CA THR A 274 11.88 7.35 -10.11
C THR A 274 11.14 7.44 -11.45
N ALA A 275 11.73 6.97 -12.54
CA ALA A 275 11.12 6.99 -13.85
C ALA A 275 9.80 6.21 -13.88
N LYS A 276 8.77 6.82 -14.46
CA LYS A 276 7.45 6.20 -14.64
C LYS A 276 7.36 5.55 -16.01
N ILE A 277 7.74 4.29 -16.12
CA ILE A 277 7.85 3.56 -17.39
C ILE A 277 6.48 3.34 -18.08
N ASN A 278 5.39 3.22 -17.28
CA ASN A 278 4.06 2.86 -17.78
C ASN A 278 3.19 4.05 -18.20
N ILE A 279 3.72 5.27 -18.17
CA ILE A 279 3.01 6.46 -18.63
C ILE A 279 3.35 6.69 -20.09
N SER A 280 2.32 6.71 -20.95
CA SER A 280 2.46 7.10 -22.34
C SER A 280 3.19 8.44 -22.45
N GLY A 281 4.22 8.54 -23.26
CA GLY A 281 4.93 9.80 -23.53
C GLY A 281 4.08 10.82 -24.33
N LYS A 282 2.84 10.46 -24.70
CA LYS A 282 1.90 11.37 -25.38
C LYS A 282 1.04 12.08 -24.36
N MET A 283 1.01 13.42 -24.42
CA MET A 283 0.12 14.23 -23.62
C MET A 283 -1.35 13.90 -23.96
N PRO A 284 -2.24 13.75 -22.96
CA PRO A 284 -3.67 13.59 -23.21
C PRO A 284 -4.22 14.76 -24.02
N GLU A 285 -5.12 14.48 -24.95
CA GLU A 285 -5.82 15.52 -25.68
C GLU A 285 -6.87 16.14 -24.78
N ILE A 286 -6.97 17.49 -24.83
CA ILE A 286 -7.96 18.23 -24.06
C ILE A 286 -9.28 18.17 -24.82
N GLU A 287 -10.29 17.56 -24.20
CA GLU A 287 -11.65 17.58 -24.70
C GLU A 287 -12.43 18.76 -24.11
N PRO A 288 -13.40 19.36 -24.85
CA PRO A 288 -14.24 20.41 -24.33
C PRO A 288 -15.07 19.94 -23.14
N TRP A 289 -15.13 20.74 -22.08
CA TRP A 289 -15.98 20.49 -20.92
C TRP A 289 -17.40 20.97 -21.19
N PHE A 290 -18.30 20.02 -21.53
CA PHE A 290 -19.71 20.31 -21.77
C PHE A 290 -20.49 20.29 -20.46
N LEU A 291 -21.09 21.42 -20.10
CA LEU A 291 -22.07 21.50 -19.02
C LEU A 291 -23.43 21.04 -19.54
N ARG A 292 -24.07 20.14 -18.82
CA ARG A 292 -25.44 19.66 -19.10
C ARG A 292 -26.33 19.92 -17.89
N PRO A 293 -27.63 20.23 -18.07
CA PRO A 293 -28.57 20.30 -16.96
C PRO A 293 -28.55 18.97 -16.20
N TYR A 294 -28.52 19.04 -14.86
CA TYR A 294 -28.71 17.85 -14.03
C TYR A 294 -30.18 17.49 -14.04
N GLU A 295 -30.54 16.43 -14.70
CA GLU A 295 -31.84 15.78 -14.58
C GLU A 295 -31.74 14.72 -13.48
N PRO A 296 -32.38 14.92 -12.30
CA PRO A 296 -32.37 13.92 -11.26
C PRO A 296 -33.02 12.65 -11.81
N PRO A 297 -32.46 11.45 -11.55
CA PRO A 297 -33.04 10.19 -11.99
C PRO A 297 -34.44 10.06 -11.40
N THR A 298 -35.44 9.89 -12.27
CA THR A 298 -36.81 9.54 -11.85
C THR A 298 -36.76 8.19 -11.16
N PHE A 299 -36.98 8.19 -9.83
CA PHE A 299 -36.96 6.95 -9.04
C PHE A 299 -38.22 6.18 -9.33
N ASP A 300 -38.09 5.15 -10.17
CA ASP A 300 -39.11 4.11 -10.31
C ASP A 300 -39.12 3.25 -9.02
N LYS A 301 -40.18 3.36 -8.22
CA LYS A 301 -40.27 2.75 -6.89
C LYS A 301 -40.16 1.22 -6.89
N GLU A 302 -40.31 0.57 -8.03
CA GLU A 302 -40.19 -0.89 -8.13
C GLU A 302 -38.77 -1.43 -8.30
N ARG A 303 -37.79 -0.59 -8.68
CA ARG A 303 -36.39 -1.02 -8.84
C ARG A 303 -35.50 -0.79 -7.59
N SER A 304 -35.97 0.02 -6.65
CA SER A 304 -35.13 0.41 -5.49
C SER A 304 -34.92 -0.70 -4.46
N GLY A 305 -35.85 -1.66 -4.34
CA GLY A 305 -35.72 -2.78 -3.38
C GLY A 305 -34.57 -3.77 -3.71
N ARG A 306 -34.24 -3.96 -5.00
CA ARG A 306 -33.16 -4.89 -5.40
C ARG A 306 -31.77 -4.27 -5.41
N LEU A 307 -31.65 -2.96 -5.53
CA LEU A 307 -30.35 -2.26 -5.56
C LEU A 307 -29.84 -1.94 -4.14
N MET A 308 -30.72 -1.72 -3.17
CA MET A 308 -30.29 -1.51 -1.78
C MET A 308 -29.71 -2.77 -1.13
N MET A 309 -30.28 -3.96 -1.40
CA MET A 309 -29.70 -5.23 -0.92
C MET A 309 -28.32 -5.55 -1.50
N LYS A 310 -27.98 -5.03 -2.69
CA LYS A 310 -26.67 -5.26 -3.32
C LYS A 310 -25.61 -4.26 -2.86
N ARG A 311 -26.01 -3.06 -2.43
CA ARG A 311 -25.10 -2.04 -1.88
C ARG A 311 -24.70 -2.32 -0.43
N GLN A 312 -25.60 -2.88 0.37
CA GLN A 312 -25.32 -3.22 1.77
C GLN A 312 -24.29 -4.37 1.88
N LYS A 313 -24.28 -5.32 0.93
CA LYS A 313 -23.27 -6.39 0.87
C LYS A 313 -21.89 -5.96 0.41
N VAL A 314 -21.78 -4.80 -0.26
CA VAL A 314 -20.48 -4.27 -0.71
C VAL A 314 -19.84 -3.35 0.34
N PHE A 315 -20.64 -2.75 1.24
CA PHE A 315 -20.13 -1.86 2.30
C PHE A 315 -19.66 -2.62 3.55
N ASP A 316 -20.23 -3.80 3.85
CA ASP A 316 -19.77 -4.66 4.97
C ASP A 316 -18.45 -5.40 4.70
N GLY A 317 -17.96 -5.38 3.46
CA GLY A 317 -16.69 -6.00 3.07
C GLY A 317 -15.48 -5.06 3.01
N MET A 318 -15.64 -3.75 3.24
CA MET A 318 -14.57 -2.75 3.05
C MET A 318 -14.15 -2.00 4.31
N VAL A 319 -14.60 -2.43 5.48
CA VAL A 319 -14.12 -1.86 6.76
C VAL A 319 -13.46 -2.98 7.54
N LEU A 320 -12.16 -3.03 7.49
CA LEU A 320 -11.19 -3.58 8.47
C LEU A 320 -10.02 -4.31 7.76
N GLU A 321 -9.15 -3.54 7.12
CA GLU A 321 -7.76 -3.98 6.98
C GLU A 321 -6.83 -2.75 6.93
N ALA A 322 -6.74 -2.07 8.05
CA ALA A 322 -5.69 -1.06 8.26
C ALA A 322 -5.36 -0.96 9.74
N ALA A 323 -4.80 -2.01 10.31
CA ALA A 323 -3.98 -1.95 11.54
C ALA A 323 -3.30 -3.30 11.76
N SER A 324 -2.37 -3.68 10.90
CA SER A 324 -1.31 -4.61 11.30
C SER A 324 -0.25 -3.76 11.98
N SER A 325 -0.23 -3.79 13.30
CA SER A 325 0.90 -3.35 14.11
C SER A 325 2.13 -4.14 13.68
N VAL A 326 3.00 -3.51 12.90
CA VAL A 326 4.34 -4.02 12.65
C VAL A 326 5.08 -3.89 13.96
N ASP A 327 5.36 -5.03 14.58
CA ASP A 327 6.20 -5.16 15.77
C ASP A 327 7.61 -4.69 15.39
N LEU A 328 7.92 -3.43 15.69
CA LEU A 328 9.24 -2.84 15.49
C LEU A 328 10.17 -3.40 16.58
N ARG A 329 10.78 -4.53 16.29
CA ARG A 329 12.01 -4.90 17.00
C ARG A 329 13.09 -3.92 16.61
N ILE A 330 13.28 -2.92 17.47
CA ILE A 330 14.43 -2.01 17.41
C ILE A 330 15.62 -2.81 17.96
N ASP A 331 16.38 -3.43 17.05
CA ASP A 331 17.70 -3.93 17.38
C ASP A 331 18.61 -2.71 17.65
N LYS A 332 18.90 -2.50 18.94
CA LYS A 332 19.95 -1.58 19.38
C LYS A 332 21.31 -2.17 18.99
N ALA A 333 21.74 -1.93 17.78
CA ALA A 333 23.10 -2.13 17.35
C ALA A 333 23.51 -0.95 16.46
N ASP A 334 23.67 0.23 17.12
CA ASP A 334 24.46 1.34 16.56
C ASP A 334 25.95 1.00 16.68
N THR A 335 26.41 0.10 15.84
CA THR A 335 27.79 0.13 15.39
C THR A 335 27.82 1.08 14.21
N LEU A 336 28.60 2.15 14.32
CA LEU A 336 28.97 3.07 13.22
C LEU A 336 29.69 2.28 12.11
N ALA A 337 28.93 1.47 11.37
CA ALA A 337 29.37 0.98 10.08
C ALA A 337 29.36 2.19 9.15
N LEU A 338 30.48 2.47 8.51
CA LEU A 338 30.57 3.41 7.39
C LEU A 338 29.56 2.97 6.33
N ASN A 339 28.36 3.55 6.38
CA ASN A 339 27.33 3.32 5.41
C ASN A 339 27.82 3.88 4.06
N GLN A 340 28.05 3.02 3.10
CA GLN A 340 28.29 3.45 1.73
C GLN A 340 26.93 3.86 1.16
N TYR A 341 26.75 5.17 1.01
CA TYR A 341 25.54 5.75 0.45
C TYR A 341 25.49 5.57 -1.07
N ALA A 342 24.27 5.54 -1.61
CA ALA A 342 24.05 5.52 -3.04
C ALA A 342 24.52 6.83 -3.69
N GLN A 343 24.92 6.75 -4.97
CA GLN A 343 25.23 7.94 -5.75
C GLN A 343 24.01 8.32 -6.60
N PRO A 344 23.46 9.53 -6.44
CA PRO A 344 22.40 10.02 -7.31
C PRO A 344 22.94 10.32 -8.70
N GLU A 345 22.20 9.92 -9.72
CA GLU A 345 22.45 10.21 -11.12
C GLU A 345 21.19 10.80 -11.73
N GLU A 346 21.25 12.05 -12.18
CA GLU A 346 20.13 12.67 -12.89
C GLU A 346 20.05 12.13 -14.33
N LYS A 347 18.87 11.58 -14.67
CA LYS A 347 18.57 11.07 -16.02
C LYS A 347 17.40 11.85 -16.64
N GLY A 348 17.69 13.08 -17.05
CA GLY A 348 16.68 13.96 -17.64
C GLY A 348 15.57 14.31 -16.65
N VAL A 349 14.40 13.67 -16.79
CA VAL A 349 13.20 13.93 -15.94
C VAL A 349 13.08 12.99 -14.74
N SER A 350 14.08 12.16 -14.46
CA SER A 350 14.06 11.16 -13.38
C SER A 350 15.40 11.11 -12.65
N VAL A 351 15.36 10.70 -11.39
CA VAL A 351 16.54 10.46 -10.56
C VAL A 351 16.76 8.96 -10.44
N ALA A 352 18.01 8.53 -10.56
CA ALA A 352 18.44 7.17 -10.31
C ALA A 352 19.43 7.13 -9.15
N TYR A 353 19.26 6.18 -8.23
CA TYR A 353 20.18 5.96 -7.12
C TYR A 353 20.90 4.63 -7.35
N ASN A 354 22.20 4.69 -7.59
CA ASN A 354 23.05 3.52 -7.75
C ASN A 354 23.52 3.07 -6.36
N ILE A 355 23.06 1.90 -5.90
CA ILE A 355 23.46 1.35 -4.60
C ILE A 355 24.95 0.96 -4.67
N ALA A 356 25.74 1.47 -3.72
CA ALA A 356 27.19 1.42 -3.79
C ALA A 356 27.81 0.01 -3.71
N ARG A 357 27.06 -0.96 -3.19
CA ARG A 357 27.50 -2.35 -3.05
C ARG A 357 26.50 -3.31 -3.68
N PRO A 358 26.96 -4.45 -4.21
CA PRO A 358 26.05 -5.52 -4.64
C PRO A 358 25.15 -5.97 -3.50
N VAL A 359 23.92 -6.29 -3.83
CA VAL A 359 22.89 -6.69 -2.87
C VAL A 359 22.20 -7.98 -3.27
N THR A 360 21.77 -8.74 -2.26
CA THR A 360 20.94 -9.93 -2.46
C THR A 360 19.52 -9.65 -1.98
N ILE A 361 18.52 -9.80 -2.86
CA ILE A 361 17.10 -9.58 -2.57
C ILE A 361 16.33 -10.83 -2.98
N LYS A 362 15.68 -11.47 -2.00
CA LYS A 362 14.87 -12.66 -2.24
C LYS A 362 13.53 -12.29 -2.87
N SER A 363 12.97 -13.23 -3.63
CA SER A 363 11.63 -13.10 -4.22
C SER A 363 10.54 -13.56 -3.25
N ASP A 364 10.55 -13.01 -2.04
CA ASP A 364 9.63 -13.37 -0.94
C ASP A 364 8.62 -12.27 -0.62
N GLY A 365 8.71 -11.14 -1.33
CA GLY A 365 7.84 -10.00 -1.13
C GLY A 365 8.06 -9.25 0.18
N GLN A 366 9.19 -9.47 0.87
CA GLN A 366 9.55 -8.71 2.06
C GLN A 366 10.30 -7.43 1.70
N ASP A 367 10.17 -6.39 2.55
CA ASP A 367 10.88 -5.14 2.37
C ASP A 367 12.33 -5.27 2.84
N LEU A 368 13.28 -4.96 1.97
CA LEU A 368 14.68 -4.78 2.32
C LEU A 368 15.01 -3.29 2.35
N ARG A 369 15.47 -2.77 3.49
CA ARG A 369 15.88 -1.37 3.62
C ARG A 369 17.35 -1.21 3.26
N LEU A 370 17.62 -0.32 2.32
CA LEU A 370 18.95 0.03 1.85
C LEU A 370 19.23 1.51 2.08
N PRO A 371 20.37 1.90 2.67
CA PRO A 371 20.70 3.31 2.87
C PRO A 371 20.95 3.98 1.53
N VAL A 372 20.36 5.18 1.34
CA VAL A 372 20.49 5.96 0.11
C VAL A 372 21.38 7.17 0.35
N PHE A 373 21.05 8.02 1.32
CA PHE A 373 21.87 9.16 1.72
C PHE A 373 21.62 9.55 3.19
N SER A 374 22.53 10.35 3.76
CA SER A 374 22.34 11.10 5.00
C SER A 374 22.74 12.55 4.75
N GLN A 375 21.89 13.47 5.19
CA GLN A 375 22.09 14.91 5.02
C GLN A 375 21.75 15.65 6.30
N GLU A 376 22.66 16.50 6.77
CA GLU A 376 22.39 17.43 7.86
C GLU A 376 21.78 18.72 7.30
N LEU A 377 20.62 19.13 7.84
CA LEU A 377 19.84 20.27 7.40
C LEU A 377 19.60 21.23 8.55
N ASP A 378 19.56 22.54 8.25
CA ASP A 378 19.23 23.57 9.22
C ASP A 378 17.74 23.53 9.55
N SER A 379 17.43 23.74 10.83
CA SER A 379 16.08 23.59 11.37
C SER A 379 15.64 24.83 12.16
N VAL A 380 14.41 25.28 11.91
CA VAL A 380 13.77 26.35 12.68
C VAL A 380 12.56 25.77 13.39
N PHE A 381 12.59 25.73 14.72
CA PHE A 381 11.51 25.18 15.52
C PHE A 381 10.40 26.18 15.74
N LYS A 382 9.16 25.75 15.56
CA LYS A 382 7.96 26.51 15.84
C LYS A 382 6.91 25.62 16.50
N TYR A 383 6.02 26.23 17.25
CA TYR A 383 4.82 25.60 17.80
C TYR A 383 3.60 26.04 17.03
N SER A 384 2.78 25.12 16.62
CA SER A 384 1.51 25.38 15.93
C SER A 384 0.35 24.89 16.78
N SER A 385 -0.73 25.66 16.85
CA SER A 385 -1.94 25.20 17.53
C SER A 385 -3.20 25.76 16.84
N TYR A 386 -4.24 24.92 16.84
CA TYR A 386 -5.59 25.29 16.47
C TYR A 386 -6.56 24.96 17.62
N PRO A 387 -6.70 25.88 18.60
CA PRO A 387 -7.33 25.59 19.89
C PRO A 387 -8.80 25.22 19.81
N ARG A 388 -9.50 25.58 18.74
CA ARG A 388 -10.88 25.18 18.51
C ARG A 388 -11.04 23.67 18.30
N HIS A 389 -10.02 23.01 17.72
CA HIS A 389 -10.04 21.58 17.45
C HIS A 389 -9.22 20.75 18.42
N SER A 390 -8.12 21.31 18.92
CA SER A 390 -7.19 20.59 19.79
C SER A 390 -6.54 21.55 20.78
N PRO A 391 -6.51 21.21 22.09
CA PRO A 391 -5.90 22.04 23.12
C PRO A 391 -4.36 21.88 23.18
N TYR A 392 -3.76 21.20 22.21
CA TYR A 392 -2.33 20.89 22.21
C TYR A 392 -1.51 21.86 21.37
N ALA A 393 -0.27 22.08 21.81
CA ALA A 393 0.78 22.71 21.01
C ALA A 393 1.57 21.65 20.25
N TYR A 394 1.53 21.70 18.93
CA TYR A 394 2.28 20.80 18.06
C TYR A 394 3.63 21.43 17.72
N LEU A 395 4.71 20.79 18.14
CA LEU A 395 6.05 21.17 17.75
C LEU A 395 6.31 20.71 16.33
N PHE A 396 6.85 21.58 15.49
CA PHE A 396 7.35 21.23 14.16
C PHE A 396 8.69 21.93 13.89
N SER A 397 9.47 21.32 13.02
CA SER A 397 10.70 21.87 12.50
C SER A 397 10.48 22.27 11.05
N ARG A 398 10.71 23.55 10.73
CA ARG A 398 10.83 24.01 9.35
C ARG A 398 12.24 23.79 8.88
N VAL A 399 12.39 22.99 7.87
CA VAL A 399 13.68 22.55 7.31
C VAL A 399 13.80 23.07 5.88
N ILE A 400 15.00 23.55 5.53
CA ILE A 400 15.31 23.94 4.15
C ILE A 400 16.11 22.79 3.52
N ASN A 401 15.59 22.26 2.42
CA ASN A 401 16.27 21.21 1.68
C ASN A 401 17.60 21.70 1.09
N SER A 402 18.55 20.80 0.90
CA SER A 402 19.84 21.13 0.31
C SER A 402 19.74 21.52 -1.17
N LYS A 403 20.80 22.14 -1.72
CA LYS A 403 20.80 22.64 -3.10
C LYS A 403 20.77 21.54 -4.16
N ASP A 404 21.31 20.37 -3.82
CA ASP A 404 21.57 19.30 -4.78
C ASP A 404 20.70 18.06 -4.50
N LEU A 405 19.67 18.18 -3.65
CA LEU A 405 18.86 17.06 -3.22
C LEU A 405 17.38 17.27 -3.58
N GLN A 406 16.82 16.33 -4.32
CA GLN A 406 15.39 16.19 -4.49
C GLN A 406 14.87 15.09 -3.56
N LEU A 407 13.96 15.43 -2.64
CA LEU A 407 13.30 14.45 -1.80
C LEU A 407 12.06 13.92 -2.53
N ILE A 408 11.92 12.60 -2.50
CA ILE A 408 10.75 11.92 -3.06
C ILE A 408 9.74 11.73 -1.91
N GLY A 409 8.46 11.91 -2.19
CA GLY A 409 7.42 11.75 -1.18
C GLY A 409 7.47 10.39 -0.51
N GLY A 410 7.47 10.38 0.84
CA GLY A 410 7.60 9.15 1.60
C GLY A 410 7.31 9.32 3.10
N LYS A 411 7.30 8.18 3.80
CA LYS A 411 7.13 8.14 5.24
C LYS A 411 8.39 8.61 5.95
N VAL A 412 8.23 9.42 6.99
CA VAL A 412 9.31 9.91 7.86
C VAL A 412 9.09 9.40 9.27
N ASN A 413 10.05 8.68 9.82
CA ASN A 413 10.12 8.39 11.24
C ASN A 413 10.88 9.52 11.91
N VAL A 414 10.33 10.08 12.97
CA VAL A 414 10.88 11.27 13.62
C VAL A 414 11.42 10.91 14.99
N PHE A 415 12.68 11.31 15.21
CA PHE A 415 13.41 11.15 16.46
C PHE A 415 13.80 12.53 16.99
N LEU A 416 13.44 12.85 18.23
CA LEU A 416 13.80 14.10 18.88
C LEU A 416 14.79 13.80 20.02
N ASN A 417 16.00 14.34 19.94
CA ASN A 417 17.09 14.10 20.91
C ASN A 417 17.35 12.60 21.17
N GLY A 418 17.14 11.74 20.16
CA GLY A 418 17.34 10.29 20.22
C GLY A 418 16.09 9.47 20.53
N ASP A 419 15.01 10.09 21.00
CA ASP A 419 13.75 9.41 21.30
C ASP A 419 12.82 9.40 20.09
N PHE A 420 12.19 8.26 19.80
CA PHE A 420 11.17 8.17 18.76
C PHE A 420 9.88 8.89 19.20
N VAL A 421 9.50 9.92 18.45
CA VAL A 421 8.32 10.75 18.78
C VAL A 421 7.13 10.50 17.86
N GLY A 422 7.31 9.78 16.75
CA GLY A 422 6.21 9.44 15.87
C GLY A 422 6.61 9.31 14.40
N SER A 423 5.61 9.23 13.55
CA SER A 423 5.80 9.19 12.10
C SER A 423 5.06 10.34 11.44
N SER A 424 5.70 10.93 10.43
CA SER A 424 5.17 11.96 9.55
C SER A 424 5.28 11.50 8.10
N ALA A 425 4.98 12.38 7.17
CA ALA A 425 5.21 12.16 5.75
C ALA A 425 5.77 13.45 5.13
N VAL A 426 6.62 13.30 4.16
CA VAL A 426 7.05 14.39 3.26
C VAL A 426 6.46 14.16 1.88
N GLU A 427 6.16 15.24 1.20
CA GLU A 427 5.79 15.22 -0.22
C GLU A 427 7.06 15.24 -1.09
N ASN A 428 6.91 15.37 -2.40
CA ASN A 428 8.07 15.64 -3.26
C ASN A 428 8.55 17.06 -3.01
N ILE A 429 9.81 17.20 -2.57
CA ILE A 429 10.42 18.47 -2.19
C ILE A 429 11.61 18.73 -3.09
N GLY A 430 11.57 19.85 -3.78
CA GLY A 430 12.66 20.28 -4.66
C GLY A 430 13.91 20.77 -3.91
N PRO A 431 15.02 20.98 -4.62
CA PRO A 431 16.19 21.63 -4.07
C PRO A 431 15.87 23.02 -3.52
N GLN A 432 16.38 23.36 -2.34
CA GLN A 432 16.17 24.61 -1.61
C GLN A 432 14.71 24.90 -1.19
N GLU A 433 13.79 23.98 -1.36
CA GLU A 433 12.40 24.11 -0.93
C GLU A 433 12.30 23.89 0.58
N GLU A 434 11.43 24.69 1.24
CA GLU A 434 11.11 24.55 2.65
C GLU A 434 10.03 23.49 2.88
N PHE A 435 10.18 22.69 3.94
CA PHE A 435 9.17 21.74 4.37
C PHE A 435 9.09 21.64 5.89
N ASP A 436 7.93 21.22 6.38
CA ASP A 436 7.66 21.10 7.82
C ASP A 436 7.71 19.62 8.23
N LEU A 437 8.49 19.34 9.29
CA LEU A 437 8.53 18.05 9.98
C LEU A 437 7.81 18.17 11.31
N TYR A 438 6.73 17.43 11.50
CA TYR A 438 5.97 17.40 12.75
C TYR A 438 6.67 16.50 13.77
N LEU A 439 6.94 17.08 14.96
CA LEU A 439 7.70 16.48 16.06
C LEU A 439 6.82 16.05 17.24
N GLY A 440 5.50 16.10 17.06
CA GLY A 440 4.54 15.70 18.08
C GLY A 440 4.04 16.84 18.95
N VAL A 441 3.45 16.49 20.09
CA VAL A 441 2.88 17.42 21.06
C VAL A 441 3.89 17.72 22.18
N ASP A 442 4.02 19.01 22.55
CA ASP A 442 4.83 19.42 23.71
C ASP A 442 3.93 19.93 24.83
N GLU A 443 3.79 19.16 25.90
CA GLU A 443 2.95 19.48 27.05
C GLU A 443 3.49 20.67 27.90
N ASN A 444 4.73 21.09 27.66
CA ASN A 444 5.30 22.27 28.31
C ASN A 444 4.84 23.59 27.67
N VAL A 445 4.06 23.53 26.61
CA VAL A 445 3.40 24.68 25.98
C VAL A 445 1.90 24.47 26.13
N LYS A 446 1.26 25.20 27.03
CA LYS A 446 -0.18 25.05 27.29
C LYS A 446 -0.98 26.02 26.44
N ILE A 447 -2.02 25.49 25.80
CA ILE A 447 -2.95 26.26 24.97
C ILE A 447 -4.35 26.14 25.58
N LYS A 448 -5.06 27.27 25.67
CA LYS A 448 -6.46 27.27 26.10
C LYS A 448 -7.29 28.19 25.21
N ARG A 449 -8.52 27.78 24.94
CA ARG A 449 -9.57 28.57 24.30
C ARG A 449 -10.77 28.64 25.27
N GLU A 450 -11.16 29.83 25.65
CA GLU A 450 -12.24 30.06 26.60
C GLU A 450 -13.27 31.02 26.00
N GLU A 451 -14.54 30.66 26.09
CA GLU A 451 -15.64 31.56 25.83
C GLU A 451 -15.84 32.43 27.04
N ILE A 452 -15.50 33.72 26.94
CA ILE A 452 -15.63 34.64 28.06
C ILE A 452 -17.06 35.13 28.21
N GLU A 453 -17.71 35.38 27.06
CA GLU A 453 -19.02 36.00 27.05
C GLU A 453 -19.80 35.56 25.79
N LYS A 454 -21.07 35.23 26.00
CA LYS A 454 -22.07 35.04 24.97
C LYS A 454 -23.29 35.84 25.32
N LYS A 455 -23.58 36.92 24.60
CA LYS A 455 -24.76 37.77 24.78
C LYS A 455 -25.73 37.59 23.61
N VAL A 456 -26.97 37.37 23.95
CA VAL A 456 -28.07 37.36 22.98
C VAL A 456 -28.87 38.63 23.19
N ASP A 457 -28.78 39.56 22.29
CA ASP A 457 -29.54 40.81 22.34
C ASP A 457 -30.85 40.63 21.60
N ASP A 458 -31.92 40.57 22.36
CA ASP A 458 -33.28 40.70 21.86
C ASP A 458 -33.66 42.19 21.90
N VAL A 459 -33.35 42.92 20.83
CA VAL A 459 -33.71 44.31 20.69
C VAL A 459 -35.24 44.45 20.65
N ILE A 460 -35.81 45.10 21.64
CA ILE A 460 -37.22 45.48 21.69
C ILE A 460 -37.35 46.94 21.25
N ILE A 461 -37.94 47.15 20.10
CA ILE A 461 -38.21 48.50 19.58
C ILE A 461 -39.71 48.76 19.74
N GLY A 462 -40.07 49.70 20.65
CA GLY A 462 -41.47 50.07 20.84
C GLY A 462 -42.40 48.95 21.39
N GLY A 463 -41.84 47.99 22.19
CA GLY A 463 -42.61 46.87 22.73
C GLY A 463 -42.73 45.65 21.83
N ILE A 464 -42.17 45.68 20.62
CA ILE A 464 -42.18 44.57 19.65
C ILE A 464 -40.77 44.00 19.55
N SER A 465 -40.65 42.70 19.66
CA SER A 465 -39.36 41.99 19.48
C SER A 465 -38.82 42.21 18.05
N SER A 466 -37.54 42.57 17.93
CA SER A 466 -36.87 42.69 16.63
C SER A 466 -37.03 41.42 15.79
N PRO A 467 -37.28 41.53 14.49
CA PRO A 467 -37.30 40.35 13.60
C PRO A 467 -35.91 39.68 13.46
N THR A 468 -34.85 40.36 13.94
CA THR A 468 -33.47 39.89 13.87
C THR A 468 -32.95 39.51 15.26
N LYS A 469 -32.37 38.34 15.39
CA LYS A 469 -31.63 37.87 16.57
C LYS A 469 -30.16 38.21 16.37
N LYS A 470 -29.57 38.85 17.39
CA LYS A 470 -28.17 39.27 17.39
C LYS A 470 -27.45 38.55 18.56
N THR A 471 -26.42 37.79 18.22
CA THR A 471 -25.61 37.08 19.23
C THR A 471 -24.17 37.55 19.16
N SER A 472 -23.66 38.09 20.27
CA SER A 472 -22.28 38.53 20.41
C SER A 472 -21.47 37.47 21.16
N PHE A 473 -20.30 37.18 20.66
CA PHE A 473 -19.38 36.22 21.26
C PHE A 473 -18.05 36.90 21.59
N LYS A 474 -17.47 36.56 22.71
CA LYS A 474 -16.15 36.99 23.13
C LYS A 474 -15.33 35.80 23.59
N TYR A 475 -14.21 35.58 22.93
CA TYR A 475 -13.30 34.49 23.22
C TYR A 475 -11.95 34.97 23.67
N LYS A 476 -11.27 34.15 24.48
CA LYS A 476 -9.89 34.34 24.89
C LYS A 476 -9.07 33.11 24.53
N LEU A 477 -7.99 33.34 23.79
CA LEU A 477 -6.94 32.36 23.56
C LEU A 477 -5.78 32.66 24.51
N SER A 478 -5.26 31.64 25.17
CA SER A 478 -4.09 31.77 26.08
C SER A 478 -3.03 30.78 25.64
N VAL A 479 -1.80 31.26 25.55
CA VAL A 479 -0.61 30.43 25.28
C VAL A 479 0.37 30.66 26.43
N GLU A 480 0.78 29.61 27.10
CA GLU A 480 1.71 29.64 28.23
C GLU A 480 2.96 28.79 27.93
N ASN A 481 4.13 29.41 28.03
CA ASN A 481 5.41 28.75 27.82
C ASN A 481 6.02 28.31 29.15
N TYR A 482 5.97 27.03 29.50
CA TYR A 482 6.58 26.48 30.71
C TYR A 482 8.04 26.07 30.53
N LYS A 483 8.59 26.22 29.33
CA LYS A 483 10.00 25.91 29.02
C LYS A 483 10.93 26.98 29.56
N ASN A 484 12.22 26.68 29.66
CA ASN A 484 13.30 27.61 30.00
C ASN A 484 13.93 28.29 28.76
N LYS A 485 13.29 28.11 27.56
CA LYS A 485 13.73 28.70 26.31
C LYS A 485 12.62 29.52 25.70
N LYS A 486 12.98 30.56 24.95
CA LYS A 486 12.09 31.33 24.08
C LYS A 486 11.56 30.44 22.98
N ILE A 487 10.28 30.56 22.69
CA ILE A 487 9.60 29.76 21.63
C ILE A 487 8.94 30.66 20.60
N LYS A 488 8.83 30.16 19.37
CA LYS A 488 8.04 30.78 18.30
C LYS A 488 6.72 30.04 18.18
N VAL A 489 5.60 30.79 18.18
CA VAL A 489 4.25 30.22 18.16
C VAL A 489 3.47 30.73 16.95
N GLU A 490 2.86 29.81 16.22
CA GLU A 490 1.84 30.05 15.21
C GLU A 490 0.48 29.58 15.74
N LEU A 491 -0.42 30.53 16.01
CA LEU A 491 -1.74 30.24 16.57
C LEU A 491 -2.80 30.50 15.50
N PHE A 492 -3.68 29.54 15.29
CA PHE A 492 -4.73 29.61 14.29
C PHE A 492 -6.12 29.61 14.94
N GLU A 493 -7.05 30.41 14.38
CA GLU A 493 -8.45 30.39 14.76
C GLU A 493 -9.34 30.60 13.54
N ALA A 494 -10.48 29.91 13.51
CA ALA A 494 -11.46 30.09 12.45
C ALA A 494 -12.55 31.07 12.89
N MET A 495 -12.60 32.22 12.25
CA MET A 495 -13.69 33.17 12.36
C MET A 495 -14.92 32.67 11.59
N PRO A 496 -16.13 32.91 12.08
CA PRO A 496 -17.33 32.53 11.37
C PRO A 496 -17.43 33.22 10.00
N VAL A 497 -17.87 32.50 9.01
CA VAL A 497 -18.11 33.01 7.64
C VAL A 497 -19.49 32.59 7.21
N SER A 498 -20.32 33.54 6.79
CA SER A 498 -21.65 33.23 6.26
C SER A 498 -21.58 32.78 4.79
N GLN A 499 -22.38 31.79 4.45
CA GLN A 499 -22.69 31.34 3.09
C GLN A 499 -24.10 31.77 2.67
N ASN A 500 -24.84 32.52 3.52
CA ASN A 500 -26.22 32.94 3.29
C ASN A 500 -26.34 34.45 3.54
N ASP A 501 -26.92 35.18 2.60
CA ASP A 501 -27.05 36.64 2.67
C ASP A 501 -27.93 37.12 3.84
N ARG A 502 -28.80 36.26 4.37
CA ARG A 502 -29.64 36.55 5.53
C ARG A 502 -28.92 36.41 6.88
N ILE A 503 -27.70 35.82 6.88
CA ILE A 503 -26.85 35.69 8.06
C ILE A 503 -25.69 36.65 7.93
N LYS A 504 -25.66 37.66 8.78
CA LYS A 504 -24.60 38.67 8.79
C LYS A 504 -23.61 38.39 9.90
N VAL A 505 -22.34 38.27 9.53
CA VAL A 505 -21.24 38.16 10.47
C VAL A 505 -20.45 39.45 10.49
N THR A 506 -20.31 40.02 11.69
CA THR A 506 -19.49 41.22 11.92
C THR A 506 -18.36 40.84 12.86
N LEU A 507 -17.13 40.90 12.35
CA LEU A 507 -15.93 40.70 13.15
C LEU A 507 -15.66 41.96 13.98
N GLY A 508 -15.51 41.79 15.28
CA GLY A 508 -15.19 42.86 16.22
C GLY A 508 -13.69 43.07 16.40
N ASN A 509 -13.35 43.74 17.50
CA ASN A 509 -11.97 44.03 17.83
C ASN A 509 -11.21 42.78 18.33
N THR A 510 -9.92 42.72 18.03
CA THR A 510 -8.98 41.76 18.63
C THR A 510 -7.92 42.50 19.41
N SER A 511 -7.53 41.98 20.59
CA SER A 511 -6.51 42.61 21.45
C SER A 511 -5.11 42.57 20.84
N VAL A 512 -4.86 41.59 19.96
CA VAL A 512 -3.63 41.47 19.18
C VAL A 512 -4.01 41.29 17.70
N ALA A 513 -3.45 42.09 16.82
CA ALA A 513 -3.71 41.98 15.40
C ALA A 513 -3.18 40.64 14.86
N PRO A 514 -3.96 39.91 14.03
CA PRO A 514 -3.44 38.71 13.40
C PRO A 514 -2.35 39.08 12.39
N ALA A 515 -1.32 38.23 12.30
CA ALA A 515 -0.25 38.38 11.30
C ALA A 515 -0.77 38.17 9.88
N GLN A 516 -1.77 37.29 9.72
CA GLN A 516 -2.43 37.05 8.43
C GLN A 516 -3.90 36.71 8.66
N LYS A 517 -4.78 37.31 7.84
CA LYS A 517 -6.18 36.91 7.69
C LYS A 517 -6.31 36.09 6.41
N ASP A 518 -7.30 35.19 6.40
CA ASP A 518 -7.56 34.28 5.27
C ASP A 518 -6.31 33.48 4.86
N TRP A 519 -5.66 32.86 5.88
CA TRP A 519 -4.41 32.11 5.70
C TRP A 519 -4.55 30.99 4.65
N LYS A 520 -3.63 30.94 3.70
CA LYS A 520 -3.63 30.01 2.55
C LYS A 520 -4.96 30.06 1.78
N ASP A 521 -5.50 31.26 1.55
CA ASP A 521 -6.77 31.53 0.84
C ASP A 521 -8.01 30.90 1.49
N LYS A 522 -7.90 30.44 2.74
CA LYS A 522 -9.02 29.92 3.52
C LYS A 522 -9.73 31.05 4.23
N LYS A 523 -10.86 31.46 3.68
CA LYS A 523 -11.69 32.55 4.20
C LYS A 523 -12.03 32.34 5.68
N GLY A 524 -11.79 33.36 6.52
CA GLY A 524 -12.04 33.34 7.96
C GLY A 524 -10.96 32.68 8.79
N VAL A 525 -9.93 32.07 8.22
CA VAL A 525 -8.83 31.49 9.00
C VAL A 525 -7.80 32.57 9.30
N TRP A 526 -7.67 32.91 10.59
CA TRP A 526 -6.71 33.90 11.07
C TRP A 526 -5.49 33.23 11.68
N LYS A 527 -4.31 33.78 11.40
CA LYS A 527 -3.02 33.35 11.95
C LYS A 527 -2.41 34.45 12.77
N TRP A 528 -2.02 34.16 14.01
CA TRP A 528 -1.11 34.97 14.81
C TRP A 528 0.25 34.29 14.84
N GLU A 529 1.30 35.08 14.79
CA GLU A 529 2.68 34.63 14.92
C GLU A 529 3.40 35.55 15.92
N PHE A 530 3.99 34.96 16.95
CA PHE A 530 4.68 35.69 18.00
C PHE A 530 5.74 34.85 18.69
N GLU A 531 6.69 35.52 19.35
CA GLU A 531 7.67 34.89 20.18
C GLU A 531 7.24 34.99 21.65
N LEU A 532 7.44 33.93 22.40
CA LEU A 532 7.06 33.87 23.82
C LEU A 532 8.28 33.54 24.67
N GLU A 533 8.64 34.45 25.54
CA GLU A 533 9.78 34.30 26.46
C GLU A 533 9.58 33.13 27.45
N PRO A 534 10.67 32.63 28.07
CA PRO A 534 10.58 31.60 29.10
C PRO A 534 9.59 32.00 30.22
N LYS A 535 8.72 31.06 30.61
CA LYS A 535 7.71 31.25 31.68
C LYS A 535 6.69 32.38 31.41
N ALA A 536 6.63 32.89 30.18
CA ALA A 536 5.70 33.94 29.81
C ALA A 536 4.35 33.38 29.35
N LYS A 537 3.35 34.26 29.35
CA LYS A 537 1.99 34.02 28.90
C LYS A 537 1.58 35.09 27.89
N GLN A 538 0.93 34.66 26.78
CA GLN A 538 0.28 35.54 25.82
C GLN A 538 -1.22 35.28 25.82
N GLU A 539 -2.02 36.35 25.90
CA GLU A 539 -3.48 36.29 25.79
C GLU A 539 -3.94 37.07 24.56
N ILE A 540 -4.89 36.51 23.83
CA ILE A 540 -5.53 37.13 22.66
C ILE A 540 -7.03 37.07 22.89
N ILE A 541 -7.67 38.24 22.92
CA ILE A 541 -9.13 38.38 23.07
C ILE A 541 -9.68 38.83 21.73
N TYR A 542 -10.71 38.17 21.24
CA TYR A 542 -11.40 38.58 20.03
C TYR A 542 -12.91 38.46 20.18
N THR A 543 -13.65 39.22 19.40
CA THR A 543 -15.11 39.27 19.41
C THR A 543 -15.67 39.15 17.99
N TYR A 544 -16.86 38.58 17.90
CA TYR A 544 -17.66 38.64 16.68
C TYR A 544 -19.15 38.65 17.01
N ILE A 545 -19.95 39.12 16.06
CA ILE A 545 -21.39 39.21 16.20
C ILE A 545 -22.02 38.48 15.02
N ILE A 546 -23.03 37.64 15.30
CA ILE A 546 -23.83 36.96 14.31
C ILE A 546 -25.26 37.49 14.39
N GLU A 547 -25.77 37.97 13.27
CA GLU A 547 -27.16 38.46 13.13
C GLU A 547 -27.90 37.61 12.11
N HIS A 548 -29.10 37.16 12.45
CA HIS A 548 -29.95 36.36 11.55
C HIS A 548 -31.44 36.58 11.87
N PRO A 549 -32.36 36.30 10.93
CA PRO A 549 -33.79 36.31 11.21
C PRO A 549 -34.14 35.39 12.38
N ARG A 550 -35.08 35.82 13.23
CA ARG A 550 -35.44 35.10 14.46
C ARG A 550 -36.02 33.70 14.18
N GLU A 551 -36.78 33.55 13.11
CA GLU A 551 -37.37 32.31 12.69
C GLU A 551 -36.36 31.33 12.05
N MET A 552 -35.15 31.79 11.74
CA MET A 552 -34.11 30.97 11.13
C MET A 552 -33.31 30.24 12.19
N GLN A 553 -33.23 28.93 12.06
CA GLN A 553 -32.23 28.14 12.80
C GLN A 553 -30.90 28.19 12.03
N VAL A 554 -29.81 28.51 12.73
CA VAL A 554 -28.48 28.58 12.16
C VAL A 554 -27.67 27.42 12.70
N GLU A 555 -27.19 26.57 11.78
CA GLU A 555 -26.30 25.47 12.10
C GLU A 555 -24.87 26.00 12.37
N GLY A 556 -24.20 25.47 13.37
CA GLY A 556 -22.84 25.86 13.75
C GLY A 556 -22.75 27.02 14.75
N LEU A 557 -23.87 27.49 15.33
CA LEU A 557 -23.96 28.49 16.39
C LEU A 557 -23.83 27.88 17.79
#